data_5815245b746ffd2d5aa1ef651b35d2c8
#
_entry.id   5815245b746ffd2d5aa1ef651b35d2c8
#
_cell.length_a   1.000
_cell.length_b   1.000
_cell.length_c   1.000
_cell.angle_alpha   90.00
_cell.angle_beta   90.00
_cell.angle_gamma   90.00
#
_symmetry.space_group_name_H-M   'P 1'
#
loop_
_entity.id
_entity.type
_entity.pdbx_description
1 polymer ?
#
loop_
_entity_poly.entity_id
_entity_poly.type
_entity_poly.pdbx_seq_one_letter_code
_entity_poly.pdbx_strand_id
1 'polypeptide(L)'
;MLTNSTVTTMLPVRDANRASQFYAYTLGLHMKETGPDGTCFFEAGHGDAIGLRPLPDARPSENTALSFEVSDIDSEVSELEKRGVRFQDYDTGDLRTQNHIATIGNEKAAWFTDSEGNILFLHQVTN
;
A
#
# COMPACT_ATOMS: atom_id res chain seq x y z
N MET A 1 -21.81 19.36 -1.31
CA MET A 1 -21.02 18.93 -2.46
C MET A 1 -20.31 17.61 -2.19
N LEU A 2 -19.03 17.59 -1.89
CA LEU A 2 -18.32 16.31 -1.74
C LEU A 2 -18.22 15.78 -0.32
N THR A 3 -18.68 16.52 0.66
CA THR A 3 -18.55 16.17 2.08
C THR A 3 -19.23 14.85 2.46
N ASN A 4 -20.22 14.42 1.69
CA ASN A 4 -20.92 13.14 1.91
C ASN A 4 -20.51 12.08 0.92
N SER A 5 -19.45 12.32 0.17
CA SER A 5 -18.95 11.37 -0.83
C SER A 5 -18.09 10.29 -0.18
N THR A 6 -18.13 9.10 -0.78
CA THR A 6 -17.16 8.05 -0.47
C THR A 6 -15.94 8.26 -1.35
N VAL A 7 -14.76 8.08 -0.80
CA VAL A 7 -13.51 8.23 -1.54
C VAL A 7 -12.93 6.86 -1.84
N THR A 8 -12.58 6.64 -3.11
CA THR A 8 -11.85 5.45 -3.54
C THR A 8 -10.50 5.88 -4.05
N THR A 9 -9.44 5.27 -3.53
CA THR A 9 -8.10 5.53 -4.03
C THR A 9 -7.89 4.69 -5.29
N MET A 10 -7.55 5.34 -6.40
CA MET A 10 -7.35 4.66 -7.68
C MET A 10 -5.86 4.53 -7.96
N LEU A 11 -5.41 3.30 -8.20
CA LEU A 11 -4.02 3.01 -8.56
C LEU A 11 -3.96 2.45 -9.98
N PRO A 12 -3.14 3.03 -10.86
CA PRO A 12 -2.91 2.42 -12.16
C PRO A 12 -2.00 1.20 -12.00
N VAL A 13 -2.34 0.12 -12.69
CA VAL A 13 -1.57 -1.11 -12.69
C VAL A 13 -1.43 -1.61 -14.12
N ARG A 14 -0.30 -2.23 -14.44
CA ARG A 14 -0.09 -2.79 -15.79
C ARG A 14 -0.82 -4.11 -15.95
N ASP A 15 -0.74 -4.96 -14.94
CA ASP A 15 -1.30 -6.30 -14.97
C ASP A 15 -2.26 -6.44 -13.79
N ALA A 16 -3.56 -6.33 -14.10
CA ALA A 16 -4.60 -6.37 -13.07
C ALA A 16 -4.66 -7.71 -12.34
N ASN A 17 -4.39 -8.81 -13.03
CA ASN A 17 -4.40 -10.13 -12.39
C ASN A 17 -3.25 -10.26 -11.39
N ARG A 18 -2.06 -9.84 -11.78
CA ARG A 18 -0.90 -9.88 -10.90
C ARG A 18 -1.10 -8.96 -9.70
N ALA A 19 -1.57 -7.75 -9.95
CA ALA A 19 -1.84 -6.78 -8.90
C ALA A 19 -2.90 -7.30 -7.93
N SER A 20 -3.99 -7.87 -8.45
CA SER A 20 -5.06 -8.41 -7.62
C SER A 20 -4.58 -9.52 -6.71
N GLN A 21 -3.70 -10.40 -7.20
CA GLN A 21 -3.12 -11.44 -6.37
C GLN A 21 -2.25 -10.87 -5.25
N PHE A 22 -1.48 -9.85 -5.56
CA PHE A 22 -0.65 -9.20 -4.55
C PHE A 22 -1.51 -8.58 -3.45
N TYR A 23 -2.52 -7.81 -3.83
CA TYR A 23 -3.37 -7.12 -2.84
C TYR A 23 -4.24 -8.11 -2.05
N ALA A 24 -4.74 -9.16 -2.68
CA ALA A 24 -5.56 -10.15 -2.00
C ALA A 24 -4.74 -11.09 -1.10
N TYR A 25 -3.67 -11.67 -1.63
CA TYR A 25 -2.97 -12.73 -0.92
C TYR A 25 -1.76 -12.23 -0.13
N THR A 26 -1.00 -11.31 -0.69
CA THR A 26 0.18 -10.79 0.02
C THR A 26 -0.22 -9.76 1.07
N LEU A 27 -1.08 -8.82 0.71
CA LEU A 27 -1.53 -7.80 1.66
C LEU A 27 -2.74 -8.23 2.48
N GLY A 28 -3.46 -9.26 2.05
CA GLY A 28 -4.60 -9.76 2.81
C GLY A 28 -5.85 -8.90 2.72
N LEU A 29 -5.98 -8.06 1.69
CA LEU A 29 -7.15 -7.23 1.53
C LEU A 29 -8.31 -8.01 0.90
N HIS A 30 -9.53 -7.58 1.19
CA HIS A 30 -10.73 -8.25 0.71
C HIS A 30 -11.16 -7.68 -0.64
N MET A 31 -11.24 -8.54 -1.66
CA MET A 31 -11.72 -8.15 -2.97
C MET A 31 -13.23 -8.00 -2.95
N LYS A 32 -13.75 -6.86 -3.44
CA LYS A 32 -15.17 -6.59 -3.47
C LYS A 32 -15.80 -6.94 -4.83
N GLU A 33 -15.29 -6.32 -5.89
CA GLU A 33 -15.91 -6.43 -7.20
C GLU A 33 -14.93 -6.03 -8.29
N THR A 34 -15.29 -6.35 -9.52
CA THR A 34 -14.57 -5.92 -10.72
C THR A 34 -15.49 -5.03 -11.52
N GLY A 35 -15.01 -3.85 -11.89
CA GLY A 35 -15.77 -2.92 -12.69
C GLY A 35 -15.76 -3.27 -14.18
N PRO A 36 -16.55 -2.55 -14.99
CA PRO A 36 -16.69 -2.85 -16.43
C PRO A 36 -15.41 -2.61 -17.23
N ASP A 37 -14.50 -1.78 -16.74
CA ASP A 37 -13.21 -1.52 -17.40
C ASP A 37 -12.10 -2.45 -16.90
N GLY A 38 -12.44 -3.44 -16.07
CA GLY A 38 -11.47 -4.35 -15.48
C GLY A 38 -10.86 -3.88 -14.16
N THR A 39 -11.27 -2.71 -13.65
CA THR A 39 -10.80 -2.23 -12.36
C THR A 39 -11.21 -3.20 -11.26
N CYS A 40 -10.24 -3.64 -10.47
CA CYS A 40 -10.48 -4.53 -9.32
C CYS A 40 -10.56 -3.69 -8.05
N PHE A 41 -11.67 -3.79 -7.33
CA PHE A 41 -11.89 -3.03 -6.12
C PHE A 41 -11.67 -3.87 -4.88
N PHE A 42 -10.93 -3.32 -3.92
CA PHE A 42 -10.61 -3.97 -2.66
C PHE A 42 -11.05 -3.11 -1.49
N GLU A 43 -11.40 -3.75 -0.38
CA GLU A 43 -11.66 -3.08 0.88
C GLU A 43 -10.48 -3.23 1.82
N ALA A 44 -10.10 -2.11 2.43
CA ALA A 44 -9.29 -2.09 3.63
C ALA A 44 -10.20 -1.80 4.83
N GLY A 45 -9.64 -1.69 6.02
CA GLY A 45 -10.43 -1.45 7.23
C GLY A 45 -11.31 -0.21 7.13
N HIS A 46 -12.43 -0.23 7.85
CA HIS A 46 -13.33 0.91 8.02
C HIS A 46 -13.99 1.41 6.72
N GLY A 47 -14.15 0.54 5.74
CA GLY A 47 -14.84 0.91 4.50
C GLY A 47 -13.99 1.64 3.48
N ASP A 48 -12.70 1.76 3.72
CA ASP A 48 -11.78 2.34 2.74
C ASP A 48 -11.71 1.44 1.50
N ALA A 49 -11.62 2.06 0.33
CA ALA A 49 -11.60 1.33 -0.93
C ALA A 49 -10.38 1.68 -1.76
N ILE A 50 -9.87 0.67 -2.45
CA ILE A 50 -8.74 0.80 -3.37
C ILE A 50 -9.19 0.19 -4.69
N GLY A 51 -9.04 0.95 -5.79
CA GLY A 51 -9.32 0.47 -7.13
C GLY A 51 -8.03 0.28 -7.91
N LEU A 52 -7.79 -0.93 -8.40
CA LEU A 52 -6.64 -1.24 -9.25
C LEU A 52 -7.10 -1.16 -10.70
N ARG A 53 -6.76 -0.06 -11.35
CA ARG A 53 -7.20 0.21 -12.72
C ARG A 53 -6.18 -0.29 -13.74
N PRO A 54 -6.57 -1.21 -14.64
CA PRO A 54 -5.63 -1.71 -15.65
C PRO A 54 -5.35 -0.66 -16.71
N LEU A 55 -4.10 -0.26 -16.79
CA LEU A 55 -3.59 0.67 -17.80
C LEU A 55 -2.27 0.10 -18.31
N PRO A 56 -2.23 -0.48 -19.53
CA PRO A 56 -1.03 -1.18 -20.02
C PRO A 56 0.24 -0.33 -20.04
N ASP A 57 0.09 0.99 -20.23
CA ASP A 57 1.21 1.91 -20.29
C ASP A 57 1.45 2.64 -18.97
N ALA A 58 0.83 2.19 -17.89
CA ALA A 58 0.97 2.84 -16.60
C ALA A 58 2.41 2.80 -16.12
N ARG A 59 2.84 3.91 -15.54
CA ARG A 59 4.14 4.01 -14.87
C ARG A 59 3.89 4.34 -13.41
N PRO A 60 4.52 3.62 -12.48
CA PRO A 60 4.36 3.93 -11.07
C PRO A 60 4.93 5.31 -10.75
N SER A 61 4.29 6.01 -9.83
CA SER A 61 4.78 7.28 -9.33
C SER A 61 6.04 7.07 -8.49
N GLU A 62 6.90 8.08 -8.46
CA GLU A 62 8.04 8.10 -7.54
C GLU A 62 7.62 8.48 -6.11
N ASN A 63 6.36 8.84 -5.94
CA ASN A 63 5.82 9.25 -4.65
C ASN A 63 4.99 8.12 -4.04
N THR A 64 4.83 8.16 -2.71
CA THR A 64 3.98 7.23 -2.01
C THR A 64 2.55 7.33 -2.51
N ALA A 65 2.00 6.19 -2.94
CA ALA A 65 0.64 6.13 -3.48
C ALA A 65 -0.41 5.81 -2.42
N LEU A 66 -0.07 4.96 -1.45
CA LEU A 66 -0.96 4.56 -0.38
C LEU A 66 -0.23 4.53 0.95
N SER A 67 -0.94 4.88 2.01
CA SER A 67 -0.46 4.79 3.38
C SER A 67 -1.44 3.96 4.20
N PHE A 68 -0.94 2.92 4.83
CA PHE A 68 -1.73 2.09 5.74
C PHE A 68 -1.34 2.43 7.18
N GLU A 69 -2.32 2.87 7.96
CA GLU A 69 -2.09 3.07 9.39
C GLU A 69 -2.26 1.74 10.10
N VAL A 70 -1.24 1.33 10.85
CA VAL A 70 -1.22 0.05 11.55
C VAL A 70 -1.01 0.26 13.05
N SER A 71 -1.45 -0.70 13.85
CA SER A 71 -1.31 -0.61 15.30
C SER A 71 0.03 -1.16 15.80
N ASP A 72 0.66 -2.05 15.04
CA ASP A 72 1.94 -2.68 15.40
C ASP A 72 2.77 -2.88 14.13
N ILE A 73 3.58 -1.90 13.80
CA ILE A 73 4.35 -1.90 12.55
C ILE A 73 5.43 -2.99 12.53
N ASP A 74 6.02 -3.32 13.68
CA ASP A 74 7.03 -4.38 13.74
C ASP A 74 6.43 -5.71 13.33
N SER A 75 5.24 -6.02 13.82
CA SER A 75 4.52 -7.23 13.49
C SER A 75 4.11 -7.27 12.02
N GLU A 76 3.62 -6.14 11.49
CA GLU A 76 3.20 -6.06 10.09
C GLU A 76 4.38 -6.22 9.13
N VAL A 77 5.51 -5.58 9.42
CA VAL A 77 6.72 -5.70 8.61
C VAL A 77 7.18 -7.15 8.59
N SER A 78 7.23 -7.79 9.76
CA SER A 78 7.65 -9.19 9.88
C SER A 78 6.74 -10.12 9.09
N GLU A 79 5.43 -9.95 9.19
CA GLU A 79 4.46 -10.78 8.48
C GLU A 79 4.54 -10.59 6.98
N LEU A 80 4.66 -9.35 6.52
CA LEU A 80 4.77 -9.07 5.09
C LEU A 80 6.07 -9.59 4.50
N GLU A 81 7.18 -9.52 5.25
CA GLU A 81 8.44 -10.11 4.81
C GLU A 81 8.33 -11.63 4.62
N LYS A 82 7.61 -12.32 5.50
CA LYS A 82 7.37 -13.75 5.37
C LYS A 82 6.60 -14.08 4.11
N ARG A 83 5.80 -13.14 3.62
CA ARG A 83 5.03 -13.29 2.38
C ARG A 83 5.78 -12.82 1.14
N GLY A 84 7.05 -12.47 1.29
CA GLY A 84 7.92 -12.11 0.17
C GLY A 84 8.00 -10.62 -0.13
N VAL A 85 7.43 -9.76 0.69
CA VAL A 85 7.53 -8.32 0.50
C VAL A 85 8.95 -7.87 0.84
N ARG A 86 9.51 -7.00 0.01
CA ARG A 86 10.81 -6.38 0.24
C ARG A 86 10.62 -4.94 0.63
N PHE A 87 11.06 -4.61 1.84
CA PHE A 87 11.00 -3.23 2.32
C PHE A 87 12.22 -2.45 1.85
N GLN A 88 12.02 -1.17 1.59
CA GLN A 88 13.08 -0.25 1.22
C GLN A 88 13.80 0.23 2.48
N ASP A 89 15.11 0.34 2.38
CA ASP A 89 15.93 0.84 3.47
C ASP A 89 16.53 2.18 3.09
N TYR A 90 16.64 3.07 4.06
CA TYR A 90 17.18 4.40 3.87
C TYR A 90 18.27 4.66 4.89
N ASP A 91 19.32 5.34 4.47
CA ASP A 91 20.39 5.79 5.33
C ASP A 91 20.88 7.14 4.81
N THR A 92 19.98 8.11 4.84
CA THR A 92 20.30 9.51 4.50
C THR A 92 20.24 10.34 5.77
N GLY A 93 20.75 11.57 5.73
CA GLY A 93 20.84 12.41 6.91
C GLY A 93 19.57 12.49 7.74
N ASP A 94 18.42 12.69 7.08
CA ASP A 94 17.14 12.89 7.75
C ASP A 94 16.28 11.62 7.82
N LEU A 95 16.65 10.56 7.11
CA LEU A 95 15.83 9.36 7.02
C LEU A 95 16.74 8.13 7.15
N ARG A 96 16.59 7.41 8.26
CA ARG A 96 17.33 6.18 8.53
C ARG A 96 16.39 5.09 8.99
N THR A 97 16.53 3.91 8.38
CA THR A 97 15.75 2.75 8.78
C THR A 97 16.60 1.78 9.59
N GLN A 98 16.01 1.18 10.60
CA GLN A 98 16.56 0.03 11.33
C GLN A 98 15.52 -1.08 11.27
N ASN A 99 15.91 -2.26 10.80
CA ASN A 99 14.97 -3.36 10.55
C ASN A 99 13.81 -2.89 9.66
N HIS A 100 14.14 -2.08 8.64
CA HIS A 100 13.23 -1.50 7.65
C HIS A 100 12.31 -0.39 8.19
N ILE A 101 12.44 0.00 9.44
CA ILE A 101 11.55 0.96 10.08
C ILE A 101 12.30 2.25 10.40
N ALA A 102 11.74 3.37 9.96
CA ALA A 102 12.22 4.70 10.31
C ALA A 102 11.36 5.29 11.41
N THR A 103 11.98 6.07 12.28
CA THR A 103 11.25 6.83 13.30
C THR A 103 11.30 8.30 12.91
N ILE A 104 10.13 8.91 12.76
CA ILE A 104 9.97 10.31 12.37
C ILE A 104 9.04 10.97 13.39
N GLY A 105 9.64 11.69 14.36
CA GLY A 105 8.87 12.25 15.45
C GLY A 105 8.17 11.17 16.26
N ASN A 106 6.84 11.25 16.36
CA ASN A 106 6.03 10.26 17.07
C ASN A 106 5.46 9.19 16.13
N GLU A 107 6.03 9.05 14.94
CA GLU A 107 5.58 8.06 13.97
C GLU A 107 6.69 7.10 13.61
N LYS A 108 6.32 5.85 13.37
CA LYS A 108 7.17 4.84 12.75
C LYS A 108 6.66 4.57 11.36
N ALA A 109 7.58 4.35 10.43
CA ALA A 109 7.24 4.22 9.03
C ALA A 109 8.08 3.16 8.34
N ALA A 110 7.48 2.48 7.35
CA ALA A 110 8.17 1.53 6.50
C ALA A 110 7.61 1.61 5.09
N TRP A 111 8.48 1.46 4.08
CA TRP A 111 8.12 1.59 2.67
C TRP A 111 8.39 0.30 1.92
N PHE A 112 7.49 -0.05 1.03
CA PHE A 112 7.66 -1.18 0.13
C PHE A 112 6.96 -0.88 -1.19
N THR A 113 7.16 -1.72 -2.19
CA THR A 113 6.47 -1.59 -3.47
C THR A 113 5.49 -2.73 -3.66
N ASP A 114 4.39 -2.45 -4.37
CA ASP A 114 3.49 -3.50 -4.79
C ASP A 114 4.06 -4.24 -6.01
N SER A 115 3.30 -5.18 -6.57
CA SER A 115 3.73 -5.97 -7.73
C SER A 115 3.93 -5.13 -8.98
N GLU A 116 3.40 -3.91 -9.01
CA GLU A 116 3.42 -3.02 -10.16
C GLU A 116 4.42 -1.87 -10.02
N GLY A 117 5.13 -1.83 -8.88
CA GLY A 117 6.09 -0.78 -8.60
C GLY A 117 5.53 0.46 -7.91
N ASN A 118 4.25 0.45 -7.55
CA ASN A 118 3.69 1.55 -6.76
C ASN A 118 4.28 1.52 -5.36
N ILE A 119 4.64 2.69 -4.84
CA ILE A 119 5.24 2.81 -3.51
C ILE A 119 4.13 2.86 -2.46
N LEU A 120 4.17 1.92 -1.53
CA LEU A 120 3.23 1.81 -0.43
C LEU A 120 3.97 2.03 0.88
N PHE A 121 3.23 2.41 1.89
CA PHE A 121 3.80 2.88 3.12
C PHE A 121 2.95 2.40 4.29
N LEU A 122 3.62 1.90 5.32
CA LEU A 122 2.99 1.60 6.61
C LEU A 122 3.39 2.68 7.59
N HIS A 123 2.46 3.11 8.42
CA HIS A 123 2.81 4.01 9.51
C HIS A 123 2.06 3.66 10.78
N GLN A 124 2.71 3.92 11.90
CA GLN A 124 2.17 3.74 13.23
C GLN A 124 2.42 5.00 14.03
N VAL A 125 1.38 5.57 14.59
CA VAL A 125 1.51 6.72 15.50
C VAL A 125 1.82 6.19 16.88
N THR A 126 2.94 6.64 17.45
CA THR A 126 3.33 6.25 18.81
C THR A 126 3.08 7.44 19.74
N ASN A 127 2.40 7.19 20.83
CA ASN A 127 2.06 8.23 21.82
C ASN A 127 2.95 8.10 23.04
#